data_3430a17fa9d280c91b48f092e7f05918
#
_entry.id   3430a17fa9d280c91b48f092e7f05918
#
_cell.length_a   1.000
_cell.length_b   1.000
_cell.length_c   1.000
_cell.angle_alpha   90.00
_cell.angle_beta   90.00
_cell.angle_gamma   90.00
#
_symmetry.space_group_name_H-M   'P 1'
#
loop_
_entity.id
_entity.type
_entity.pdbx_description
1 polymer ?
#
loop_
_entity_poly.entity_id
_entity_poly.type
_entity_poly.pdbx_seq_one_letter_code
_entity_poly.pdbx_strand_id
1 'polypeptide(L)'
;MNDAPLHVLLIDDNAMRASIIEEGLREAGHQRVTIITQMRHLLRQVVDADPDVIFIDLENPNRDVLEQMFQVSRSVHRPVVMFVDQSDKAATEAAIDAGVSAYVVNGLRKERVRPILDMAISRFNAFHRLREELDRTRQALEDRKTIDKAKGILMKRRGISEEEAYALLRSTAMNESRRVAEVARSLVTAARLLDK
;
A
#
# COMPACT_ATOMS: atom_id res chain seq x y z
N MET A 1 8.40 -5.25 19.53
CA MET A 1 8.40 -4.20 18.53
C MET A 1 9.83 -3.99 18.08
N ASN A 2 10.07 -3.78 16.79
CA ASN A 2 11.44 -3.62 16.30
C ASN A 2 11.89 -2.20 16.67
N ASP A 3 12.77 -2.07 17.66
CA ASP A 3 13.33 -0.77 18.14
C ASP A 3 14.45 -0.26 17.19
N ALA A 4 14.47 -0.71 15.94
CA ALA A 4 15.44 -0.21 14.96
C ALA A 4 15.15 1.26 14.64
N PRO A 5 16.20 2.11 14.57
CA PRO A 5 16.02 3.52 14.23
C PRO A 5 15.46 3.66 12.80
N LEU A 6 14.32 4.35 12.70
CA LEU A 6 13.63 4.59 11.42
C LEU A 6 14.21 5.81 10.71
N HIS A 7 14.17 5.80 9.38
CA HIS A 7 14.34 6.99 8.57
C HIS A 7 12.99 7.70 8.41
N VAL A 8 12.84 8.85 9.03
CA VAL A 8 11.62 9.65 8.97
C VAL A 8 11.80 10.81 8.00
N LEU A 9 10.87 10.94 7.08
CA LEU A 9 10.78 12.12 6.21
C LEU A 9 9.73 13.07 6.80
N LEU A 10 10.13 14.31 7.08
CA LEU A 10 9.25 15.35 7.55
C LEU A 10 9.03 16.38 6.45
N ILE A 11 7.78 16.60 6.08
CA ILE A 11 7.34 17.61 5.11
C ILE A 11 6.67 18.73 5.91
N ASP A 12 7.34 19.88 5.97
CA ASP A 12 6.89 21.04 6.73
C ASP A 12 7.56 22.31 6.19
N ASP A 13 6.80 23.34 5.92
CA ASP A 13 7.31 24.64 5.47
C ASP A 13 7.62 25.61 6.65
N ASN A 14 7.27 25.22 7.88
CA ASN A 14 7.50 25.97 9.10
C ASN A 14 8.61 25.34 9.96
N ALA A 15 9.79 25.94 9.95
CA ALA A 15 10.96 25.43 10.67
C ALA A 15 10.75 25.27 12.19
N MET A 16 9.89 26.07 12.83
CA MET A 16 9.62 25.96 14.25
C MET A 16 8.77 24.72 14.56
N ARG A 17 7.77 24.43 13.73
CA ARG A 17 6.92 23.24 13.88
C ARG A 17 7.74 21.98 13.56
N ALA A 18 8.51 22.02 12.49
CA ALA A 18 9.43 20.92 12.13
C ALA A 18 10.38 20.57 13.29
N SER A 19 10.91 21.55 14.04
CA SER A 19 11.79 21.30 15.19
C SER A 19 11.09 20.55 16.33
N ILE A 20 9.80 20.79 16.56
CA ILE A 20 9.00 20.09 17.58
C ILE A 20 8.87 18.61 17.23
N ILE A 21 8.56 18.32 15.97
CA ILE A 21 8.43 16.94 15.50
C ILE A 21 9.81 16.26 15.53
N GLU A 22 10.84 16.91 15.03
CA GLU A 22 12.20 16.36 14.99
C GLU A 22 12.70 16.03 16.41
N GLU A 23 12.51 16.94 17.38
CA GLU A 23 12.87 16.70 18.78
C GLU A 23 12.11 15.49 19.35
N GLY A 24 10.79 15.41 19.11
CA GLY A 24 9.97 14.27 19.55
C GLY A 24 10.40 12.94 18.92
N LEU A 25 10.82 12.95 17.66
CA LEU A 25 11.34 11.77 16.97
C LEU A 25 12.70 11.33 17.54
N ARG A 26 13.59 12.29 17.83
CA ARG A 26 14.89 12.01 18.45
C ARG A 26 14.74 11.44 19.86
N GLU A 27 13.82 11.97 20.66
CA GLU A 27 13.50 11.41 21.98
C GLU A 27 12.89 10.00 21.89
N ALA A 28 12.17 9.71 20.80
CA ALA A 28 11.67 8.37 20.49
C ALA A 28 12.76 7.39 20.00
N GLY A 29 14.00 7.85 19.78
CA GLY A 29 15.12 7.02 19.33
C GLY A 29 15.40 7.07 17.82
N HIS A 30 14.66 7.90 17.06
CA HIS A 30 14.81 8.02 15.61
C HIS A 30 15.68 9.21 15.23
N GLN A 31 16.97 8.95 14.97
CA GLN A 31 17.97 9.99 14.70
C GLN A 31 18.02 10.43 13.24
N ARG A 32 17.53 9.59 12.31
CA ARG A 32 17.59 9.85 10.87
C ARG A 32 16.30 10.54 10.43
N VAL A 33 16.31 11.89 10.47
CA VAL A 33 15.20 12.74 10.04
C VAL A 33 15.65 13.57 8.85
N THR A 34 14.92 13.49 7.74
CA THR A 34 15.11 14.34 6.55
C THR A 34 13.94 15.32 6.48
N ILE A 35 14.21 16.62 6.33
CA ILE A 35 13.17 17.65 6.28
C ILE A 35 13.06 18.19 4.86
N ILE A 36 11.86 18.21 4.31
CA ILE A 36 11.50 18.84 3.05
C ILE A 36 10.64 20.08 3.34
N THR A 37 11.15 21.24 2.95
CA THR A 37 10.45 22.52 3.10
C THR A 37 9.85 23.03 1.76
N GLN A 38 10.28 22.43 0.64
CA GLN A 38 9.84 22.86 -0.69
C GLN A 38 8.88 21.84 -1.31
N MET A 39 7.65 22.26 -1.59
CA MET A 39 6.59 21.40 -2.13
C MET A 39 6.75 21.07 -3.63
N ARG A 40 7.74 21.67 -4.34
CA ARG A 40 7.98 21.39 -5.75
C ARG A 40 8.54 19.98 -5.94
N HIS A 41 7.96 19.22 -6.88
CA HIS A 41 8.38 17.84 -7.17
C HIS A 41 8.39 16.91 -5.95
N LEU A 42 7.46 17.15 -5.01
CA LEU A 42 7.42 16.49 -3.72
C LEU A 42 7.46 14.95 -3.82
N LEU A 43 6.64 14.36 -4.70
CA LEU A 43 6.61 12.90 -4.87
C LEU A 43 7.99 12.34 -5.25
N ARG A 44 8.73 13.04 -6.11
CA ARG A 44 10.10 12.63 -6.47
C ARG A 44 11.03 12.71 -5.27
N GLN A 45 10.99 13.79 -4.51
CA GLN A 45 11.81 13.94 -3.30
C GLN A 45 11.51 12.85 -2.27
N VAL A 46 10.23 12.47 -2.11
CA VAL A 46 9.80 11.37 -1.23
C VAL A 46 10.36 10.02 -1.71
N VAL A 47 10.26 9.74 -3.01
CA VAL A 47 10.78 8.51 -3.60
C VAL A 47 12.31 8.44 -3.49
N ASP A 48 13.01 9.53 -3.79
CA ASP A 48 14.48 9.60 -3.72
C ASP A 48 15.00 9.45 -2.28
N ALA A 49 14.24 9.91 -1.29
CA ALA A 49 14.58 9.78 0.13
C ALA A 49 14.39 8.36 0.68
N ASP A 50 13.50 7.57 0.09
CA ASP A 50 13.11 6.21 0.52
C ASP A 50 12.93 6.09 2.04
N PRO A 51 11.98 6.84 2.64
CA PRO A 51 11.77 6.85 4.08
C PRO A 51 11.00 5.61 4.57
N ASP A 52 11.16 5.28 5.85
CA ASP A 52 10.33 4.27 6.52
C ASP A 52 8.97 4.81 6.93
N VAL A 53 8.90 6.11 7.24
CA VAL A 53 7.68 6.83 7.67
C VAL A 53 7.72 8.25 7.14
N ILE A 54 6.56 8.80 6.81
CA ILE A 54 6.39 10.18 6.36
C ILE A 54 5.53 10.94 7.38
N PHE A 55 6.06 12.06 7.86
CA PHE A 55 5.34 13.06 8.64
C PHE A 55 5.04 14.26 7.75
N ILE A 56 3.83 14.73 7.75
CA ILE A 56 3.37 15.90 7.03
C ILE A 56 2.75 16.84 8.05
N ASP A 57 3.27 18.03 8.18
CA ASP A 57 2.67 19.07 9.02
C ASP A 57 2.23 20.26 8.16
N LEU A 58 0.96 20.64 8.30
CA LEU A 58 0.33 21.69 7.51
C LEU A 58 -0.48 22.58 8.45
N GLU A 59 -0.07 23.83 8.59
CA GLU A 59 -0.74 24.77 9.49
C GLU A 59 -2.19 25.04 9.06
N ASN A 60 -2.38 25.61 7.86
CA ASN A 60 -3.70 25.90 7.29
C ASN A 60 -3.72 25.52 5.80
N PRO A 61 -3.75 24.23 5.47
CA PRO A 61 -3.68 23.81 4.08
C PRO A 61 -4.96 24.18 3.34
N ASN A 62 -4.82 24.76 2.15
CA ASN A 62 -5.92 24.85 1.22
C ASN A 62 -6.22 23.46 0.62
N ARG A 63 -7.34 23.35 -0.08
CA ARG A 63 -7.81 22.08 -0.65
C ARG A 63 -6.79 21.45 -1.62
N ASP A 64 -6.12 22.29 -2.42
CA ASP A 64 -5.16 21.82 -3.42
C ASP A 64 -3.91 21.21 -2.77
N VAL A 65 -3.42 21.84 -1.70
CA VAL A 65 -2.31 21.30 -0.90
C VAL A 65 -2.69 19.98 -0.24
N LEU A 66 -3.89 19.89 0.36
CA LEU A 66 -4.39 18.63 0.93
C LEU A 66 -4.46 17.53 -0.12
N GLU A 67 -5.04 17.81 -1.30
CA GLU A 67 -5.13 16.83 -2.38
C GLU A 67 -3.74 16.37 -2.86
N GLN A 68 -2.78 17.27 -2.94
CA GLN A 68 -1.39 16.91 -3.27
C GLN A 68 -0.79 15.97 -2.23
N MET A 69 -1.01 16.22 -0.94
CA MET A 69 -0.54 15.33 0.15
C MET A 69 -1.24 13.97 0.12
N PHE A 70 -2.53 13.97 -0.19
CA PHE A 70 -3.28 12.72 -0.36
C PHE A 70 -2.77 11.92 -1.57
N GLN A 71 -2.34 12.56 -2.66
CA GLN A 71 -1.70 11.89 -3.78
C GLN A 71 -0.35 11.26 -3.38
N VAL A 72 0.45 11.94 -2.55
CA VAL A 72 1.67 11.35 -1.98
C VAL A 72 1.32 10.09 -1.19
N SER A 73 0.36 10.18 -0.27
CA SER A 73 -0.06 9.03 0.56
C SER A 73 -0.55 7.84 -0.28
N ARG A 74 -1.34 8.09 -1.33
CA ARG A 74 -1.79 7.03 -2.26
C ARG A 74 -0.67 6.38 -3.06
N SER A 75 0.39 7.13 -3.35
CA SER A 75 1.48 6.69 -4.24
C SER A 75 2.60 5.96 -3.51
N VAL A 76 2.73 6.18 -2.20
CA VAL A 76 3.79 5.57 -1.39
C VAL A 76 3.24 4.42 -0.55
N HIS A 77 4.02 3.35 -0.41
CA HIS A 77 3.67 2.21 0.43
C HIS A 77 4.40 2.33 1.79
N ARG A 78 4.17 3.46 2.45
CA ARG A 78 4.77 3.80 3.75
C ARG A 78 3.71 4.38 4.68
N PRO A 79 3.86 4.26 6.01
CA PRO A 79 3.00 4.96 6.96
C PRO A 79 3.09 6.47 6.75
N VAL A 80 1.95 7.14 6.68
CA VAL A 80 1.86 8.60 6.59
C VAL A 80 1.12 9.13 7.81
N VAL A 81 1.78 10.05 8.52
CA VAL A 81 1.20 10.82 9.63
C VAL A 81 0.99 12.25 9.14
N MET A 82 -0.21 12.77 9.31
CA MET A 82 -0.53 14.14 8.92
C MET A 82 -1.05 14.93 10.12
N PHE A 83 -0.44 16.07 10.38
CA PHE A 83 -0.92 17.09 11.32
C PHE A 83 -1.51 18.24 10.56
N VAL A 84 -2.64 18.74 11.03
CA VAL A 84 -3.31 19.95 10.53
C VAL A 84 -3.87 20.74 11.70
N ASP A 85 -3.93 22.06 11.60
CA ASP A 85 -4.50 22.87 12.69
C ASP A 85 -6.02 22.84 12.66
N GLN A 86 -6.61 22.78 11.47
CA GLN A 86 -8.06 22.74 11.28
C GLN A 86 -8.43 21.68 10.24
N SER A 87 -9.59 21.08 10.42
CA SER A 87 -10.14 20.13 9.45
C SER A 87 -11.66 20.10 9.55
N ASP A 88 -12.30 19.71 8.47
CA ASP A 88 -13.71 19.36 8.42
C ASP A 88 -13.92 17.85 8.22
N LYS A 89 -15.16 17.44 8.20
CA LYS A 89 -15.52 16.03 7.99
C LYS A 89 -15.07 15.51 6.63
N ALA A 90 -15.22 16.33 5.59
CA ALA A 90 -14.86 15.94 4.22
C ALA A 90 -13.35 15.73 4.06
N ALA A 91 -12.52 16.61 4.63
CA ALA A 91 -11.08 16.47 4.63
C ALA A 91 -10.62 15.24 5.43
N THR A 92 -11.29 14.96 6.56
CA THR A 92 -11.00 13.76 7.37
C THR A 92 -11.32 12.47 6.60
N GLU A 93 -12.48 12.39 5.94
CA GLU A 93 -12.87 11.25 5.10
C GLU A 93 -11.90 11.08 3.93
N ALA A 94 -11.53 12.17 3.25
CA ALA A 94 -10.56 12.14 2.15
C ALA A 94 -9.16 11.67 2.60
N ALA A 95 -8.71 12.03 3.81
CA ALA A 95 -7.46 11.55 4.38
C ALA A 95 -7.48 10.03 4.61
N ILE A 96 -8.60 9.50 5.13
CA ILE A 96 -8.80 8.06 5.34
C ILE A 96 -8.78 7.33 3.99
N ASP A 97 -9.50 7.83 3.00
CA ASP A 97 -9.57 7.25 1.65
C ASP A 97 -8.21 7.30 0.92
N ALA A 98 -7.41 8.31 1.23
CA ALA A 98 -6.03 8.41 0.74
C ALA A 98 -5.05 7.46 1.43
N GLY A 99 -5.47 6.73 2.47
CA GLY A 99 -4.63 5.80 3.20
C GLY A 99 -3.70 6.44 4.24
N VAL A 100 -4.00 7.68 4.68
CA VAL A 100 -3.26 8.33 5.76
C VAL A 100 -3.38 7.50 7.03
N SER A 101 -2.24 7.13 7.63
CA SER A 101 -2.18 6.21 8.75
C SER A 101 -2.58 6.87 10.09
N ALA A 102 -2.28 8.16 10.23
CA ALA A 102 -2.76 8.99 11.34
C ALA A 102 -3.02 10.41 10.83
N TYR A 103 -4.24 10.91 11.06
CA TYR A 103 -4.66 12.27 10.74
C TYR A 103 -4.99 12.98 12.06
N VAL A 104 -4.21 13.99 12.42
CA VAL A 104 -4.25 14.63 13.73
C VAL A 104 -4.60 16.09 13.59
N VAL A 105 -5.75 16.49 14.14
CA VAL A 105 -6.21 17.88 14.11
C VAL A 105 -5.83 18.55 15.42
N ASN A 106 -5.20 19.74 15.34
CA ASN A 106 -4.82 20.57 16.48
C ASN A 106 -4.10 19.79 17.59
N GLY A 107 -3.15 18.96 17.24
CA GLY A 107 -2.54 18.01 18.18
C GLY A 107 -1.03 17.93 18.15
N LEU A 108 -0.34 18.87 17.48
CA LEU A 108 1.11 18.87 17.42
C LEU A 108 1.69 19.23 18.80
N ARG A 109 2.26 18.21 19.48
CA ARG A 109 3.01 18.32 20.72
C ARG A 109 4.10 17.26 20.72
N LYS A 110 5.27 17.61 21.19
CA LYS A 110 6.45 16.75 21.23
C LYS A 110 6.16 15.39 21.90
N GLU A 111 5.50 15.40 23.03
CA GLU A 111 5.19 14.20 23.83
C GLU A 111 4.23 13.23 23.12
N ARG A 112 3.50 13.72 22.11
CA ARG A 112 2.54 12.92 21.32
C ARG A 112 3.16 12.31 20.08
N VAL A 113 4.34 12.76 19.64
CA VAL A 113 4.98 12.29 18.42
C VAL A 113 5.19 10.79 18.44
N ARG A 114 5.81 10.27 19.52
CA ARG A 114 6.06 8.82 19.66
C ARG A 114 4.77 7.99 19.66
N PRO A 115 3.76 8.25 20.50
CA PRO A 115 2.51 7.48 20.48
C PRO A 115 1.80 7.51 19.13
N ILE A 116 1.83 8.66 18.42
CA ILE A 116 1.21 8.80 17.11
C ILE A 116 1.99 7.99 16.06
N LEU A 117 3.32 8.03 16.09
CA LEU A 117 4.18 7.22 15.22
C LEU A 117 3.90 5.73 15.40
N ASP A 118 3.90 5.23 16.63
CA ASP A 118 3.65 3.83 16.95
C ASP A 118 2.27 3.38 16.48
N MET A 119 1.24 4.21 16.69
CA MET A 119 -0.11 3.96 16.21
C MET A 119 -0.18 3.94 14.68
N ALA A 120 0.47 4.90 14.00
CA ALA A 120 0.46 5.00 12.55
C ALA A 120 1.10 3.78 11.90
N ILE A 121 2.26 3.34 12.40
CA ILE A 121 2.94 2.14 11.93
C ILE A 121 2.06 0.89 12.16
N SER A 122 1.47 0.77 13.34
CA SER A 122 0.62 -0.38 13.68
C SER A 122 -0.62 -0.46 12.77
N ARG A 123 -1.29 0.68 12.51
CA ARG A 123 -2.43 0.75 11.59
C ARG A 123 -2.03 0.42 10.15
N PHE A 124 -0.94 1.01 9.67
CA PHE A 124 -0.44 0.74 8.33
C PHE A 124 -0.17 -0.76 8.15
N ASN A 125 0.56 -1.38 9.06
CA ASN A 125 0.89 -2.81 8.99
C ASN A 125 -0.35 -3.71 9.07
N ALA A 126 -1.34 -3.36 9.91
CA ALA A 126 -2.59 -4.10 10.00
C ALA A 126 -3.40 -4.01 8.69
N PHE A 127 -3.53 -2.80 8.13
CA PHE A 127 -4.25 -2.57 6.89
C PHE A 127 -3.56 -3.24 5.68
N HIS A 128 -2.23 -3.17 5.64
CA HIS A 128 -1.44 -3.80 4.58
C HIS A 128 -1.61 -5.33 4.59
N ARG A 129 -1.52 -5.97 5.77
CA ARG A 129 -1.78 -7.41 5.90
C ARG A 129 -3.17 -7.81 5.41
N LEU A 130 -4.21 -7.06 5.80
CA LEU A 130 -5.58 -7.33 5.35
C LEU A 130 -5.73 -7.20 3.83
N ARG A 131 -5.09 -6.20 3.23
CA ARG A 131 -5.11 -6.00 1.78
C ARG A 131 -4.40 -7.13 1.05
N GLU A 132 -3.22 -7.53 1.51
CA GLU A 132 -2.50 -8.67 0.94
C GLU A 132 -3.31 -9.97 1.04
N GLU A 133 -3.96 -10.23 2.16
CA GLU A 133 -4.81 -11.41 2.35
C GLU A 133 -6.01 -11.39 1.40
N LEU A 134 -6.65 -10.24 1.25
CA LEU A 134 -7.75 -10.05 0.29
C LEU A 134 -7.28 -10.31 -1.15
N ASP A 135 -6.13 -9.77 -1.55
CA ASP A 135 -5.59 -9.92 -2.90
C ASP A 135 -5.19 -11.39 -3.17
N ARG A 136 -4.57 -12.07 -2.19
CA ARG A 136 -4.28 -13.52 -2.27
C ARG A 136 -5.56 -14.34 -2.43
N THR A 137 -6.60 -14.02 -1.66
CA THR A 137 -7.88 -14.74 -1.71
C THR A 137 -8.59 -14.53 -3.05
N ARG A 138 -8.60 -13.29 -3.56
CA ARG A 138 -9.14 -12.97 -4.88
C ARG A 138 -8.38 -13.71 -5.97
N GLN A 139 -7.06 -13.70 -5.93
CA GLN A 139 -6.24 -14.40 -6.92
C GLN A 139 -6.49 -15.91 -6.90
N ALA A 140 -6.56 -16.53 -5.71
CA ALA A 140 -6.87 -17.95 -5.58
C ALA A 140 -8.25 -18.32 -6.17
N LEU A 141 -9.26 -17.46 -5.97
CA LEU A 141 -10.59 -17.65 -6.55
C LEU A 141 -10.56 -17.56 -8.09
N GLU A 142 -9.87 -16.57 -8.64
CA GLU A 142 -9.75 -16.41 -10.10
C GLU A 142 -8.93 -17.55 -10.73
N ASP A 143 -7.88 -18.00 -10.06
CA ASP A 143 -7.10 -19.15 -10.50
C ASP A 143 -7.96 -20.42 -10.52
N ARG A 144 -8.78 -20.66 -9.47
CA ARG A 144 -9.72 -21.79 -9.42
C ARG A 144 -10.73 -21.74 -10.58
N LYS A 145 -11.38 -20.57 -10.80
CA LYS A 145 -12.31 -20.40 -11.93
C LYS A 145 -11.65 -20.66 -13.29
N THR A 146 -10.38 -20.26 -13.42
CA THR A 146 -9.61 -20.45 -14.66
C THR A 146 -9.29 -21.92 -14.88
N ILE A 147 -8.89 -22.65 -13.83
CA ILE A 147 -8.64 -24.10 -13.86
C ILE A 147 -9.93 -24.84 -14.22
N ASP A 148 -11.06 -24.49 -13.59
CA ASP A 148 -12.34 -25.14 -13.88
C ASP A 148 -12.81 -24.93 -15.33
N LYS A 149 -12.61 -23.73 -15.89
CA LYS A 149 -12.84 -23.46 -17.30
C LYS A 149 -11.94 -24.31 -18.21
N ALA A 150 -10.66 -24.42 -17.88
CA ALA A 150 -9.71 -25.21 -18.66
C ALA A 150 -10.04 -26.70 -18.62
N LYS A 151 -10.42 -27.25 -17.43
CA LYS A 151 -10.94 -28.61 -17.32
C LYS A 151 -12.14 -28.84 -18.22
N GLY A 152 -13.14 -27.95 -18.19
CA GLY A 152 -14.33 -28.03 -19.04
C GLY A 152 -14.00 -28.06 -20.54
N ILE A 153 -13.00 -27.26 -20.98
CA ILE A 153 -12.53 -27.28 -22.37
C ILE A 153 -11.90 -28.65 -22.72
N LEU A 154 -11.04 -29.18 -21.85
CA LEU A 154 -10.38 -30.48 -22.07
C LEU A 154 -11.40 -31.62 -22.12
N MET A 155 -12.33 -31.65 -21.16
CA MET A 155 -13.41 -32.64 -21.11
C MET A 155 -14.23 -32.62 -22.41
N LYS A 156 -14.63 -31.41 -22.88
CA LYS A 156 -15.44 -31.26 -24.10
C LYS A 156 -14.67 -31.67 -25.38
N ARG A 157 -13.39 -31.27 -25.46
CA ARG A 157 -12.60 -31.48 -26.69
C ARG A 157 -11.96 -32.85 -26.81
N ARG A 158 -11.62 -33.48 -25.67
CA ARG A 158 -10.93 -34.77 -25.61
C ARG A 158 -11.81 -35.94 -25.14
N GLY A 159 -13.01 -35.66 -24.64
CA GLY A 159 -13.90 -36.71 -24.12
C GLY A 159 -13.38 -37.37 -22.82
N ILE A 160 -12.54 -36.69 -22.06
CA ILE A 160 -11.90 -37.21 -20.83
C ILE A 160 -12.65 -36.76 -19.56
N SER A 161 -12.44 -37.46 -18.46
CA SER A 161 -13.01 -37.11 -17.15
C SER A 161 -12.43 -35.84 -16.57
N GLU A 162 -13.06 -35.30 -15.54
CA GLU A 162 -12.55 -34.12 -14.81
C GLU A 162 -11.19 -34.39 -14.16
N GLU A 163 -11.04 -35.58 -13.58
CA GLU A 163 -9.79 -36.01 -12.94
C GLU A 163 -8.65 -36.11 -13.96
N GLU A 164 -8.90 -36.70 -15.12
CA GLU A 164 -7.92 -36.79 -16.21
C GLU A 164 -7.57 -35.41 -16.78
N ALA A 165 -8.56 -34.52 -16.92
CA ALA A 165 -8.34 -33.15 -17.36
C ALA A 165 -7.44 -32.36 -16.37
N TYR A 166 -7.68 -32.52 -15.06
CA TYR A 166 -6.84 -31.89 -14.04
C TYR A 166 -5.43 -32.51 -14.00
N ALA A 167 -5.31 -33.84 -14.09
CA ALA A 167 -4.02 -34.53 -14.16
C ALA A 167 -3.18 -34.05 -15.36
N LEU A 168 -3.82 -33.82 -16.53
CA LEU A 168 -3.16 -33.29 -17.71
C LEU A 168 -2.65 -31.87 -17.49
N LEU A 169 -3.47 -30.98 -16.91
CA LEU A 169 -3.05 -29.61 -16.60
C LEU A 169 -1.86 -29.60 -15.62
N ARG A 170 -1.91 -30.47 -14.61
CA ARG A 170 -0.86 -30.59 -13.59
C ARG A 170 0.45 -31.14 -14.19
N SER A 171 0.40 -32.19 -15.00
CA SER A 171 1.59 -32.76 -15.64
C SER A 171 2.25 -31.75 -16.58
N THR A 172 1.45 -31.02 -17.37
CA THR A 172 1.97 -29.96 -18.23
C THR A 172 2.63 -28.83 -17.41
N ALA A 173 1.99 -28.42 -16.32
CA ALA A 173 2.53 -27.41 -15.43
C ALA A 173 3.89 -27.81 -14.82
N MET A 174 4.01 -29.08 -14.42
CA MET A 174 5.27 -29.64 -13.91
C MET A 174 6.35 -29.67 -14.99
N ASN A 175 6.03 -30.12 -16.20
CA ASN A 175 6.98 -30.19 -17.32
C ASN A 175 7.47 -28.81 -17.78
N GLU A 176 6.60 -27.79 -17.69
CA GLU A 176 6.92 -26.40 -18.07
C GLU A 176 7.45 -25.58 -16.89
N SER A 177 7.55 -26.13 -15.68
CA SER A 177 7.91 -25.39 -14.47
C SER A 177 7.03 -24.17 -14.23
N ARG A 178 5.74 -24.28 -14.49
CA ARG A 178 4.73 -23.23 -14.38
C ARG A 178 3.66 -23.59 -13.36
N ARG A 179 2.89 -22.60 -12.90
CA ARG A 179 1.70 -22.85 -12.09
C ARG A 179 0.57 -23.45 -12.93
N VAL A 180 -0.22 -24.35 -12.33
CA VAL A 180 -1.39 -24.96 -13.02
C VAL A 180 -2.35 -23.90 -13.54
N ALA A 181 -2.58 -22.83 -12.79
CA ALA A 181 -3.44 -21.71 -13.20
C ALA A 181 -2.91 -20.97 -14.44
N GLU A 182 -1.58 -20.87 -14.62
CA GLU A 182 -0.97 -20.23 -15.78
C GLU A 182 -1.15 -21.10 -17.04
N VAL A 183 -0.95 -22.40 -16.94
CA VAL A 183 -1.21 -23.35 -18.01
C VAL A 183 -2.69 -23.34 -18.39
N ALA A 184 -3.56 -23.36 -17.38
CA ALA A 184 -5.00 -23.26 -17.58
C ALA A 184 -5.40 -21.97 -18.29
N ARG A 185 -4.78 -20.83 -17.94
CA ARG A 185 -5.03 -19.52 -18.59
C ARG A 185 -4.58 -19.52 -20.05
N SER A 186 -3.41 -20.10 -20.33
CA SER A 186 -2.92 -20.27 -21.72
C SER A 186 -3.88 -21.12 -22.56
N LEU A 187 -4.38 -22.23 -22.01
CA LEU A 187 -5.35 -23.08 -22.68
C LEU A 187 -6.67 -22.37 -22.97
N VAL A 188 -7.23 -21.67 -21.96
CA VAL A 188 -8.48 -20.90 -22.12
C VAL A 188 -8.33 -19.82 -23.19
N THR A 189 -7.17 -19.15 -23.22
CA THR A 189 -6.89 -18.12 -24.24
C THR A 189 -6.80 -18.73 -25.65
N ALA A 190 -6.06 -19.83 -25.80
CA ALA A 190 -5.94 -20.54 -27.07
C ALA A 190 -7.30 -21.05 -27.58
N ALA A 191 -8.12 -21.64 -26.69
CA ALA A 191 -9.43 -22.14 -27.04
C ALA A 191 -10.36 -21.03 -27.58
N ARG A 192 -10.34 -19.85 -26.97
CA ARG A 192 -11.13 -18.68 -27.43
C ARG A 192 -10.73 -18.19 -28.82
N LEU A 193 -9.47 -18.36 -29.23
CA LEU A 193 -8.99 -17.98 -30.55
C LEU A 193 -9.41 -19.00 -31.63
N LEU A 194 -9.61 -20.26 -31.24
CA LEU A 194 -9.99 -21.35 -32.12
C LEU A 194 -11.52 -21.50 -32.27
N ASP A 195 -12.31 -20.92 -31.39
CA ASP A 195 -13.78 -20.95 -31.41
C ASP A 195 -14.37 -19.70 -32.13
N LYS A 196 -13.56 -18.84 -32.75
CA LYS A 196 -13.92 -17.76 -33.66
C LYS A 196 -13.76 -18.21 -35.12
#